data_26b10ffdfc0eba8639e33f75da89fee7
#
_entry.id   26b10ffdfc0eba8639e33f75da89fee7
#
_cell.length_a   1.000
_cell.length_b   1.000
_cell.length_c   1.000
_cell.angle_alpha   90.00
_cell.angle_beta   90.00
_cell.angle_gamma   90.00
#
_symmetry.space_group_name_H-M   'P 1'
#
loop_
_entity.id
_entity.type
_entity.pdbx_description
1 polymer ?
#
loop_
_entity_poly.entity_id
_entity_poly.type
_entity_poly.pdbx_seq_one_letter_code
_entity_poly.pdbx_strand_id
1 'polypeptide(L)'
;MLYTISDFSREYEGSVRLIAGSDGVSRAVSGVGILDYELMPGLKNKYQRVNFSSDEIVLSTFLYAKDDPYLITEAVKYLVAKGTSGLIIKNVLHIPIPDQAIRYANARHYPVFLTTDDSLFFDGVIYEVKRHIEQLASIDFAQREIDALRTDVSPESICRRIRGLNPSFLDEAVALFASFAEPLDPRTFLQIERLCAKSTLAGCHNMLAPYDGGLLFVATSDSEQTLDVGRIVQALTELIEASGIDGGAEGLGISDILFGDEAVAQAISQAIYAQRLSCQRAEGPVRYTQLGILRTVMPFAEAPEMRSFSEAILSPIREHDSEHGSELESTLAAFIENDRRIERTAKQTSQHPNTIRYRLDKVTALTGLSYKCAPEMEQLSLAYAIERARSLQ
;
A
#
# COMPACT_ATOMS: atom_id res chain seq x y z
N MET A 1 -3.13 -2.97 8.46
CA MET A 1 -2.86 -4.45 8.49
C MET A 1 -2.67 -4.91 9.92
N LEU A 2 -3.00 -6.17 10.24
CA LEU A 2 -2.85 -6.72 11.59
C LEU A 2 -1.86 -7.89 11.54
N TYR A 3 -0.96 -7.96 12.54
CA TYR A 3 -0.15 -9.15 12.77
C TYR A 3 -1.06 -10.29 13.22
N THR A 4 -0.87 -11.50 12.68
CA THR A 4 -1.74 -12.64 12.93
C THR A 4 -0.97 -13.84 13.50
N ILE A 5 -1.71 -14.82 14.04
CA ILE A 5 -1.12 -16.12 14.44
C ILE A 5 -0.47 -16.84 13.24
N SER A 6 -1.00 -16.67 12.04
CA SER A 6 -0.38 -17.22 10.83
C SER A 6 0.98 -16.58 10.54
N ASP A 7 1.14 -15.28 10.79
CA ASP A 7 2.44 -14.60 10.64
C ASP A 7 3.43 -15.11 11.66
N PHE A 8 3.00 -15.24 12.92
CA PHE A 8 3.80 -15.88 13.97
C PHE A 8 4.23 -17.29 13.59
N SER A 9 3.30 -18.11 13.10
CA SER A 9 3.59 -19.51 12.72
C SER A 9 4.65 -19.61 11.62
N ARG A 10 4.62 -18.70 10.63
CA ARG A 10 5.62 -18.63 9.56
C ARG A 10 6.97 -18.12 10.04
N GLU A 11 6.97 -17.14 10.93
CA GLU A 11 8.20 -16.56 11.46
C GLU A 11 9.01 -17.55 12.30
N TYR A 12 8.31 -18.39 13.06
CA TYR A 12 8.90 -19.41 13.92
C TYR A 12 8.79 -20.83 13.35
N GLU A 13 8.65 -20.94 12.00
CA GLU A 13 8.62 -22.25 11.34
C GLU A 13 9.88 -23.06 11.65
N GLY A 14 9.68 -24.31 12.07
CA GLY A 14 10.77 -25.19 12.53
C GLY A 14 11.06 -25.09 14.04
N SER A 15 10.81 -23.96 14.70
CA SER A 15 11.01 -23.82 16.16
C SER A 15 9.76 -24.09 16.97
N VAL A 16 8.56 -23.89 16.41
CA VAL A 16 7.29 -24.18 17.06
C VAL A 16 6.43 -25.13 16.24
N ARG A 17 5.66 -25.99 16.89
CA ARG A 17 4.73 -26.90 16.24
C ARG A 17 3.30 -26.63 16.70
N LEU A 18 2.39 -26.36 15.78
CA LEU A 18 0.96 -26.25 16.07
C LEU A 18 0.41 -27.62 16.46
N ILE A 19 -0.21 -27.72 17.64
CA ILE A 19 -0.77 -28.97 18.19
C ILE A 19 -2.30 -28.94 18.32
N ALA A 20 -2.92 -27.75 18.26
CA ALA A 20 -4.38 -27.61 18.31
C ALA A 20 -4.80 -26.28 17.67
N GLY A 21 -6.08 -26.16 17.26
CA GLY A 21 -6.72 -24.93 16.86
C GLY A 21 -6.30 -24.41 15.49
N SER A 22 -6.02 -25.26 14.52
CA SER A 22 -5.57 -24.89 13.15
C SER A 22 -6.48 -23.86 12.46
N ASP A 23 -7.79 -23.91 12.68
CA ASP A 23 -8.75 -23.01 12.04
C ASP A 23 -8.74 -21.59 12.64
N GLY A 24 -7.98 -21.37 13.73
CA GLY A 24 -7.85 -20.08 14.41
C GLY A 24 -6.61 -19.29 14.05
N VAL A 25 -5.80 -19.73 13.08
CA VAL A 25 -4.52 -19.06 12.74
C VAL A 25 -4.68 -17.67 12.11
N SER A 26 -5.86 -17.30 11.65
CA SER A 26 -6.18 -15.95 11.14
C SER A 26 -6.44 -14.92 12.25
N ARG A 27 -6.43 -15.31 13.53
CA ARG A 27 -6.66 -14.40 14.66
C ARG A 27 -5.60 -13.30 14.68
N ALA A 28 -6.05 -12.06 14.87
CA ALA A 28 -5.17 -10.92 15.05
C ALA A 28 -4.40 -11.01 16.37
N VAL A 29 -3.21 -10.42 16.40
CA VAL A 29 -2.36 -10.33 17.58
C VAL A 29 -2.03 -8.87 17.85
N SER A 30 -2.41 -8.38 19.03
CA SER A 30 -2.17 -7.01 19.48
C SER A 30 -1.09 -6.90 20.56
N GLY A 31 -0.61 -8.05 21.08
CA GLY A 31 0.41 -8.07 22.13
C GLY A 31 0.84 -9.46 22.51
N VAL A 32 1.76 -9.53 23.49
CA VAL A 32 2.29 -10.78 24.04
C VAL A 32 2.24 -10.73 25.56
N GLY A 33 1.67 -11.77 26.16
CA GLY A 33 1.63 -11.98 27.60
C GLY A 33 2.42 -13.21 28.03
N ILE A 34 2.80 -13.29 29.29
CA ILE A 34 3.42 -14.46 29.90
C ILE A 34 2.47 -15.01 30.97
N LEU A 35 2.20 -16.30 30.90
CA LEU A 35 1.47 -17.04 31.94
C LEU A 35 2.47 -17.88 32.72
N ASP A 36 2.77 -17.49 33.95
CA ASP A 36 3.74 -18.19 34.80
C ASP A 36 3.09 -18.71 36.08
N TYR A 37 2.73 -17.83 37.01
CA TYR A 37 2.23 -18.19 38.36
C TYR A 37 0.76 -17.80 38.58
N GLU A 38 0.14 -17.10 37.66
CA GLU A 38 -1.18 -16.44 37.82
C GLU A 38 -2.29 -17.44 38.07
N LEU A 39 -2.14 -18.66 37.57
CA LEU A 39 -3.13 -19.73 37.76
C LEU A 39 -2.74 -20.78 38.85
N MET A 40 -1.68 -20.50 39.60
CA MET A 40 -1.32 -21.35 40.72
C MET A 40 -2.44 -21.39 41.77
N PRO A 41 -2.67 -22.56 42.41
CA PRO A 41 -3.56 -22.64 43.55
C PRO A 41 -3.23 -21.62 44.63
N GLY A 42 -4.23 -20.81 45.03
CA GLY A 42 -4.06 -19.74 46.00
C GLY A 42 -3.80 -18.35 45.40
N LEU A 43 -3.32 -18.23 44.15
CA LEU A 43 -3.09 -16.96 43.43
C LEU A 43 -4.16 -16.68 42.39
N LYS A 44 -4.85 -17.67 41.88
CA LYS A 44 -5.86 -17.62 40.81
C LYS A 44 -6.85 -16.43 40.96
N ASN A 45 -7.36 -16.22 42.18
CA ASN A 45 -8.37 -15.18 42.45
C ASN A 45 -7.80 -13.76 42.47
N LYS A 46 -6.48 -13.61 42.71
CA LYS A 46 -5.83 -12.30 42.84
C LYS A 46 -5.59 -11.67 41.48
N TYR A 47 -5.26 -12.48 40.47
CA TYR A 47 -4.82 -11.98 39.13
C TYR A 47 -5.88 -12.17 38.05
N GLN A 48 -6.97 -12.88 38.32
CA GLN A 48 -7.99 -13.28 37.34
C GLN A 48 -8.67 -12.13 36.60
N ARG A 49 -8.69 -10.90 37.15
CA ARG A 49 -9.34 -9.72 36.54
C ARG A 49 -8.40 -8.84 35.74
N VAL A 50 -7.11 -8.89 35.99
CA VAL A 50 -6.11 -7.92 35.51
C VAL A 50 -5.18 -8.51 34.42
N ASN A 51 -5.09 -9.84 34.34
CA ASN A 51 -4.15 -10.50 33.44
C ASN A 51 -4.78 -10.82 32.10
N PHE A 52 -4.04 -10.59 31.06
CA PHE A 52 -4.33 -10.84 29.64
C PHE A 52 -5.48 -10.00 29.07
N SER A 53 -5.15 -9.33 28.01
CA SER A 53 -6.10 -8.63 27.14
C SER A 53 -6.57 -9.54 26.01
N SER A 54 -7.66 -9.17 25.34
CA SER A 54 -8.04 -9.81 24.09
C SER A 54 -6.92 -9.65 23.05
N ASP A 55 -6.83 -10.60 22.15
CA ASP A 55 -5.91 -10.60 21.01
C ASP A 55 -4.41 -10.67 21.39
N GLU A 56 -4.05 -11.08 22.60
CA GLU A 56 -2.66 -11.38 22.98
C GLU A 56 -2.26 -12.83 22.63
N ILE A 57 -1.01 -13.04 22.20
CA ILE A 57 -0.33 -14.34 22.25
C ILE A 57 0.18 -14.54 23.67
N VAL A 58 -0.07 -15.71 24.25
CA VAL A 58 0.39 -16.04 25.60
C VAL A 58 1.50 -17.08 25.57
N LEU A 59 2.59 -16.81 26.26
CA LEU A 59 3.73 -17.69 26.41
C LEU A 59 3.68 -18.36 27.79
N SER A 60 3.96 -19.68 27.89
CA SER A 60 4.07 -20.37 29.18
C SER A 60 5.03 -21.54 29.11
N THR A 61 5.74 -21.78 30.21
CA THR A 61 6.46 -23.04 30.45
C THR A 61 5.63 -24.07 31.16
N PHE A 62 4.50 -23.66 31.73
CA PHE A 62 3.68 -24.46 32.63
C PHE A 62 4.44 -25.12 33.79
N LEU A 63 5.53 -24.49 34.24
CA LEU A 63 6.33 -25.03 35.37
C LEU A 63 5.46 -25.29 36.58
N TYR A 64 4.44 -24.49 36.86
CA TYR A 64 3.51 -24.69 37.97
C TYR A 64 2.59 -25.91 37.82
N ALA A 65 2.46 -26.46 36.61
CA ALA A 65 1.63 -27.62 36.30
C ALA A 65 2.42 -28.93 36.26
N LYS A 66 3.71 -28.92 36.65
CA LYS A 66 4.60 -30.11 36.59
C LYS A 66 4.06 -31.33 37.38
N ASP A 67 3.41 -31.09 38.51
CA ASP A 67 2.88 -32.13 39.38
C ASP A 67 1.37 -32.38 39.12
N ASP A 68 0.68 -31.52 38.41
CA ASP A 68 -0.72 -31.67 38.02
C ASP A 68 -0.95 -31.11 36.60
N PRO A 69 -0.75 -31.92 35.54
CA PRO A 69 -0.94 -31.49 34.15
C PRO A 69 -2.37 -31.02 33.81
N TYR A 70 -3.37 -31.37 34.62
CA TYR A 70 -4.75 -30.92 34.42
C TYR A 70 -4.87 -29.38 34.49
N LEU A 71 -3.98 -28.73 35.23
CA LEU A 71 -3.90 -27.25 35.28
C LEU A 71 -3.68 -26.61 33.90
N ILE A 72 -3.07 -27.33 32.94
CA ILE A 72 -2.94 -26.88 31.54
C ILE A 72 -4.31 -26.75 30.88
N THR A 73 -5.23 -27.69 31.13
CA THR A 73 -6.60 -27.61 30.61
C THR A 73 -7.35 -26.41 31.18
N GLU A 74 -7.18 -26.17 32.49
CA GLU A 74 -7.75 -24.96 33.12
C GLU A 74 -7.21 -23.68 32.53
N ALA A 75 -5.90 -23.63 32.26
CA ALA A 75 -5.25 -22.49 31.63
C ALA A 75 -5.80 -22.22 30.23
N VAL A 76 -5.90 -23.26 29.38
CA VAL A 76 -6.45 -23.12 28.02
C VAL A 76 -7.90 -22.59 28.07
N LYS A 77 -8.74 -23.10 28.95
CA LYS A 77 -10.11 -22.60 29.15
C LYS A 77 -10.14 -21.16 29.57
N TYR A 78 -9.27 -20.77 30.48
CA TYR A 78 -9.15 -19.41 30.98
C TYR A 78 -8.72 -18.43 29.88
N LEU A 79 -7.67 -18.77 29.12
CA LEU A 79 -7.16 -17.91 28.03
C LEU A 79 -8.17 -17.75 26.90
N VAL A 80 -8.87 -18.83 26.53
CA VAL A 80 -9.98 -18.77 25.57
C VAL A 80 -11.09 -17.82 26.07
N ALA A 81 -11.45 -17.91 27.35
CA ALA A 81 -12.47 -17.04 27.94
C ALA A 81 -12.03 -15.57 28.02
N LYS A 82 -10.72 -15.29 28.06
CA LYS A 82 -10.15 -13.95 27.99
C LYS A 82 -10.09 -13.39 26.56
N GLY A 83 -10.32 -14.22 25.54
CA GLY A 83 -10.25 -13.79 24.14
C GLY A 83 -8.82 -13.66 23.61
N THR A 84 -7.84 -14.29 24.26
CA THR A 84 -6.46 -14.29 23.75
C THR A 84 -6.37 -14.99 22.40
N SER A 85 -5.38 -14.66 21.58
CA SER A 85 -5.27 -15.15 20.21
C SER A 85 -4.63 -16.51 20.07
N GLY A 86 -3.76 -16.90 21.00
CA GLY A 86 -3.10 -18.20 20.98
C GLY A 86 -2.21 -18.44 22.18
N LEU A 87 -1.75 -19.68 22.33
CA LEU A 87 -0.87 -20.11 23.41
C LEU A 87 0.37 -20.79 22.83
N ILE A 88 1.53 -20.42 23.34
CA ILE A 88 2.81 -21.04 23.01
C ILE A 88 3.35 -21.68 24.27
N ILE A 89 3.54 -23.01 24.25
CA ILE A 89 4.03 -23.79 25.35
C ILE A 89 5.50 -24.16 25.10
N LYS A 90 6.42 -23.59 25.89
CA LYS A 90 7.81 -24.04 25.91
C LYS A 90 7.93 -25.18 26.92
N ASN A 91 7.85 -26.41 26.42
CA ASN A 91 7.74 -27.64 27.26
C ASN A 91 9.10 -28.26 27.59
N VAL A 92 9.93 -27.54 28.35
CA VAL A 92 11.29 -27.96 28.75
C VAL A 92 11.26 -29.19 29.67
N LEU A 93 10.20 -29.34 30.47
CA LEU A 93 10.07 -30.44 31.42
C LEU A 93 9.33 -31.65 30.85
N HIS A 94 8.99 -31.65 29.56
CA HIS A 94 8.25 -32.69 28.88
C HIS A 94 6.94 -33.06 29.61
N ILE A 95 6.24 -32.07 30.17
CA ILE A 95 4.94 -32.24 30.84
C ILE A 95 3.94 -32.76 29.80
N PRO A 96 3.21 -33.84 30.10
CA PRO A 96 2.19 -34.36 29.17
C PRO A 96 1.07 -33.34 28.99
N ILE A 97 0.77 -32.98 27.75
CA ILE A 97 -0.36 -32.10 27.44
C ILE A 97 -1.64 -32.90 27.44
N PRO A 98 -2.63 -32.59 28.31
CA PRO A 98 -3.86 -33.39 28.41
C PRO A 98 -4.67 -33.33 27.11
N ASP A 99 -5.16 -34.50 26.65
CA ASP A 99 -6.05 -34.60 25.48
C ASP A 99 -7.28 -33.69 25.60
N GLN A 100 -7.75 -33.44 26.81
CA GLN A 100 -8.87 -32.55 27.05
C GLN A 100 -8.55 -31.11 26.72
N ALA A 101 -7.31 -30.63 26.95
CA ALA A 101 -6.85 -29.31 26.57
C ALA A 101 -6.83 -29.17 25.04
N ILE A 102 -6.28 -30.18 24.34
CA ILE A 102 -6.22 -30.22 22.88
C ILE A 102 -7.62 -30.22 22.26
N ARG A 103 -8.51 -31.10 22.74
CA ARG A 103 -9.91 -31.17 22.26
C ARG A 103 -10.65 -29.84 22.49
N TYR A 104 -10.48 -29.22 23.65
CA TYR A 104 -11.13 -27.96 23.95
C TYR A 104 -10.59 -26.83 23.05
N ALA A 105 -9.28 -26.76 22.85
CA ALA A 105 -8.65 -25.77 21.95
C ALA A 105 -9.14 -25.94 20.51
N ASN A 106 -9.20 -27.16 19.97
CA ASN A 106 -9.74 -27.44 18.65
C ASN A 106 -11.21 -27.01 18.52
N ALA A 107 -12.07 -27.38 19.50
CA ALA A 107 -13.49 -27.01 19.50
C ALA A 107 -13.73 -25.50 19.58
N ARG A 108 -12.73 -24.72 19.98
CA ARG A 108 -12.78 -23.26 20.09
C ARG A 108 -11.92 -22.55 19.03
N HIS A 109 -11.34 -23.31 18.09
CA HIS A 109 -10.41 -22.77 17.08
C HIS A 109 -9.33 -21.91 17.74
N TYR A 110 -8.76 -22.41 18.85
CA TYR A 110 -7.77 -21.71 19.65
C TYR A 110 -6.38 -22.29 19.39
N PRO A 111 -5.49 -21.56 18.70
CA PRO A 111 -4.17 -22.04 18.33
C PRO A 111 -3.31 -22.32 19.57
N VAL A 112 -2.78 -23.53 19.66
CA VAL A 112 -1.82 -23.92 20.67
C VAL A 112 -0.59 -24.48 19.99
N PHE A 113 0.55 -23.83 20.27
CA PHE A 113 1.86 -24.23 19.77
C PHE A 113 2.65 -24.90 20.88
N LEU A 114 3.48 -25.85 20.50
CA LEU A 114 4.43 -26.52 21.37
C LEU A 114 5.84 -26.33 20.84
N THR A 115 6.78 -25.98 21.71
CA THR A 115 8.20 -26.00 21.43
C THR A 115 8.99 -26.69 22.50
N THR A 116 10.06 -27.36 22.09
CA THR A 116 11.13 -27.90 22.94
C THR A 116 12.48 -27.29 22.58
N ASP A 117 12.45 -26.26 21.75
CA ASP A 117 13.67 -25.55 21.32
C ASP A 117 14.22 -24.71 22.48
N ASP A 118 15.39 -25.07 22.95
CA ASP A 118 16.07 -24.40 24.06
C ASP A 118 16.54 -22.98 23.67
N SER A 119 16.76 -22.72 22.39
CA SER A 119 17.17 -21.42 21.86
C SER A 119 16.03 -20.39 21.73
N LEU A 120 14.77 -20.84 21.81
CA LEU A 120 13.62 -19.94 21.77
C LEU A 120 13.41 -19.31 23.16
N PHE A 121 13.89 -18.10 23.35
CA PHE A 121 13.72 -17.32 24.58
C PHE A 121 12.47 -16.44 24.51
N PHE A 122 11.72 -16.34 25.59
CA PHE A 122 10.48 -15.56 25.65
C PHE A 122 10.68 -14.07 25.46
N ASP A 123 11.75 -13.51 25.95
CA ASP A 123 12.12 -12.09 25.74
C ASP A 123 12.36 -11.79 24.27
N GLY A 124 13.03 -12.71 23.54
CA GLY A 124 13.19 -12.61 22.09
C GLY A 124 11.86 -12.64 21.34
N VAL A 125 10.98 -13.59 21.67
CA VAL A 125 9.63 -13.68 21.08
C VAL A 125 8.82 -12.42 21.35
N ILE A 126 8.83 -11.93 22.59
CA ILE A 126 8.11 -10.70 22.96
C ILE A 126 8.61 -9.51 22.17
N TYR A 127 9.92 -9.36 22.08
CA TYR A 127 10.55 -8.27 21.34
C TYR A 127 10.17 -8.29 19.85
N GLU A 128 10.36 -9.44 19.19
CA GLU A 128 10.10 -9.57 17.76
C GLU A 128 8.61 -9.37 17.41
N VAL A 129 7.70 -10.00 18.14
CA VAL A 129 6.25 -9.85 17.91
C VAL A 129 5.83 -8.38 18.14
N LYS A 130 6.27 -7.74 19.22
CA LYS A 130 5.95 -6.32 19.46
C LYS A 130 6.51 -5.44 18.37
N ARG A 131 7.76 -5.67 17.96
CA ARG A 131 8.38 -4.93 16.87
C ARG A 131 7.56 -5.03 15.58
N HIS A 132 7.10 -6.24 15.20
CA HIS A 132 6.28 -6.41 14.00
C HIS A 132 4.91 -5.71 14.11
N ILE A 133 4.27 -5.77 15.27
CA ILE A 133 3.01 -5.05 15.53
C ILE A 133 3.22 -3.53 15.36
N GLU A 134 4.27 -2.97 15.94
CA GLU A 134 4.61 -1.55 15.84
C GLU A 134 4.93 -1.13 14.39
N GLN A 135 5.67 -1.96 13.65
CA GLN A 135 6.00 -1.72 12.24
C GLN A 135 4.74 -1.72 11.37
N LEU A 136 3.84 -2.70 11.54
CA LEU A 136 2.57 -2.73 10.79
C LEU A 136 1.67 -1.55 11.14
N ALA A 137 1.63 -1.13 12.40
CA ALA A 137 0.89 0.05 12.82
C ALA A 137 1.47 1.34 12.19
N SER A 138 2.80 1.43 12.07
CA SER A 138 3.48 2.56 11.41
C SER A 138 3.16 2.61 9.91
N ILE A 139 3.16 1.47 9.22
CA ILE A 139 2.76 1.35 7.82
C ILE A 139 1.32 1.84 7.62
N ASP A 140 0.39 1.32 8.42
CA ASP A 140 -1.03 1.68 8.34
C ASP A 140 -1.27 3.17 8.68
N PHE A 141 -0.51 3.72 9.61
CA PHE A 141 -0.51 5.15 9.90
C PHE A 141 -0.04 5.97 8.69
N ALA A 142 1.10 5.62 8.10
CA ALA A 142 1.64 6.34 6.95
C ALA A 142 0.66 6.32 5.75
N GLN A 143 0.07 5.18 5.43
CA GLN A 143 -0.93 5.07 4.37
C GLN A 143 -2.13 5.99 4.60
N ARG A 144 -2.71 5.98 5.81
CA ARG A 144 -3.83 6.86 6.16
C ARG A 144 -3.48 8.35 6.08
N GLU A 145 -2.30 8.74 6.54
CA GLU A 145 -1.88 10.13 6.46
C GLU A 145 -1.63 10.57 5.01
N ILE A 146 -1.06 9.70 4.16
CA ILE A 146 -0.87 9.97 2.73
C ILE A 146 -2.22 10.10 2.02
N ASP A 147 -3.19 9.22 2.27
CA ASP A 147 -4.54 9.32 1.71
C ASP A 147 -5.21 10.64 2.11
N ALA A 148 -5.08 11.00 3.38
CA ALA A 148 -5.63 12.24 3.89
C ALA A 148 -4.94 13.48 3.27
N LEU A 149 -3.61 13.46 3.08
CA LEU A 149 -2.88 14.56 2.42
C LEU A 149 -3.35 14.79 0.96
N ARG A 150 -3.77 13.74 0.28
CA ARG A 150 -4.24 13.84 -1.12
C ARG A 150 -5.64 14.43 -1.25
N THR A 151 -6.42 14.44 -0.19
CA THR A 151 -7.82 14.91 -0.18
C THR A 151 -8.03 16.15 0.67
N ASP A 152 -7.09 16.48 1.55
CA ASP A 152 -7.17 17.64 2.44
C ASP A 152 -6.94 18.94 1.68
N VAL A 153 -7.72 19.96 2.02
CA VAL A 153 -7.65 21.30 1.41
C VAL A 153 -7.24 22.38 2.43
N SER A 154 -7.11 22.01 3.72
CA SER A 154 -6.73 22.95 4.77
C SER A 154 -5.21 22.99 4.94
N PRO A 155 -4.54 24.13 4.67
CA PRO A 155 -3.10 24.25 4.84
C PRO A 155 -2.60 23.83 6.23
N GLU A 156 -3.32 24.21 7.29
CA GLU A 156 -2.95 23.85 8.65
C GLU A 156 -3.02 22.34 8.90
N SER A 157 -4.03 21.69 8.33
CA SER A 157 -4.18 20.23 8.42
C SER A 157 -3.10 19.53 7.64
N ILE A 158 -2.79 19.98 6.41
CA ILE A 158 -1.71 19.46 5.56
C ILE A 158 -0.37 19.53 6.30
N CYS A 159 -0.01 20.70 6.84
CA CYS A 159 1.24 20.86 7.58
C CYS A 159 1.32 19.95 8.82
N ARG A 160 0.20 19.77 9.54
CA ARG A 160 0.16 18.86 10.69
C ARG A 160 0.41 17.40 10.29
N ARG A 161 -0.20 16.95 9.19
CA ARG A 161 -0.02 15.59 8.65
C ARG A 161 1.39 15.35 8.14
N ILE A 162 1.97 16.30 7.42
CA ILE A 162 3.36 16.25 6.96
C ILE A 162 4.31 16.05 8.15
N ARG A 163 4.14 16.83 9.22
CA ARG A 163 4.91 16.67 10.46
C ARG A 163 4.63 15.35 11.18
N GLY A 164 3.42 14.82 11.05
CA GLY A 164 3.05 13.50 11.56
C GLY A 164 3.76 12.36 10.84
N LEU A 165 3.97 12.49 9.52
CA LEU A 165 4.72 11.51 8.73
C LEU A 165 6.22 11.55 9.06
N ASN A 166 6.82 12.73 9.03
CA ASN A 166 8.20 12.91 9.45
C ASN A 166 8.41 14.36 9.94
N PRO A 167 8.65 14.58 11.25
CA PRO A 167 8.86 15.92 11.82
C PRO A 167 10.16 16.58 11.37
N SER A 168 11.05 15.83 10.71
CA SER A 168 12.36 16.30 10.22
C SER A 168 12.34 16.70 8.75
N PHE A 169 11.21 16.67 8.06
CA PHE A 169 11.12 17.16 6.69
C PHE A 169 11.53 18.63 6.59
N LEU A 170 12.17 18.98 5.49
CA LEU A 170 12.69 20.30 5.14
C LEU A 170 11.83 20.95 4.04
N ASP A 171 12.15 22.20 3.69
CA ASP A 171 11.30 23.04 2.84
C ASP A 171 11.28 22.67 1.35
N GLU A 172 12.34 22.01 0.85
CA GLU A 172 12.42 21.51 -0.53
C GLU A 172 12.08 20.02 -0.55
N ALA A 173 11.21 19.60 -1.43
CA ALA A 173 10.77 18.20 -1.50
C ALA A 173 10.71 17.66 -2.93
N VAL A 174 11.08 16.39 -3.09
CA VAL A 174 10.81 15.57 -4.27
C VAL A 174 10.27 14.22 -3.81
N ALA A 175 9.31 13.68 -4.54
CA ALA A 175 8.77 12.34 -4.30
C ALA A 175 8.92 11.45 -5.54
N LEU A 176 9.13 10.17 -5.28
CA LEU A 176 9.15 9.09 -6.26
C LEU A 176 8.14 8.03 -5.83
N PHE A 177 7.35 7.53 -6.76
CA PHE A 177 6.43 6.44 -6.49
C PHE A 177 6.61 5.32 -7.50
N ALA A 178 6.93 4.13 -7.01
CA ALA A 178 7.11 2.92 -7.81
C ALA A 178 5.97 1.94 -7.56
N SER A 179 5.40 1.38 -8.62
CA SER A 179 4.45 0.27 -8.55
C SER A 179 5.08 -1.02 -9.07
N PHE A 180 4.48 -2.15 -8.69
CA PHE A 180 4.95 -3.49 -9.00
C PHE A 180 3.81 -4.34 -9.57
N ALA A 181 4.14 -5.42 -10.31
CA ALA A 181 3.16 -6.36 -10.86
C ALA A 181 2.28 -6.99 -9.77
N GLU A 182 2.91 -7.33 -8.65
CA GLU A 182 2.21 -7.77 -7.45
C GLU A 182 2.34 -6.72 -6.35
N PRO A 183 1.27 -6.46 -5.58
CA PRO A 183 1.32 -5.50 -4.48
C PRO A 183 2.45 -5.82 -3.49
N LEU A 184 3.19 -4.80 -3.08
CA LEU A 184 4.28 -4.91 -2.14
C LEU A 184 3.78 -5.43 -0.78
N ASP A 185 4.20 -6.62 -0.41
CA ASP A 185 3.88 -7.16 0.90
C ASP A 185 4.75 -6.54 2.02
N PRO A 186 4.26 -6.53 3.28
CA PRO A 186 4.96 -5.88 4.37
C PRO A 186 6.36 -6.44 4.66
N ARG A 187 6.62 -7.72 4.40
CA ARG A 187 7.94 -8.33 4.65
C ARG A 187 8.97 -7.86 3.65
N THR A 188 8.58 -7.84 2.37
CA THR A 188 9.39 -7.29 1.30
C THR A 188 9.67 -5.80 1.55
N PHE A 189 8.66 -5.04 1.99
CA PHE A 189 8.87 -3.65 2.40
C PHE A 189 9.91 -3.51 3.52
N LEU A 190 9.83 -4.31 4.58
CA LEU A 190 10.80 -4.28 5.68
C LEU A 190 12.22 -4.65 5.22
N GLN A 191 12.35 -5.53 4.22
CA GLN A 191 13.64 -5.83 3.61
C GLN A 191 14.18 -4.62 2.86
N ILE A 192 13.35 -3.94 2.05
CA ILE A 192 13.70 -2.71 1.34
C ILE A 192 14.11 -1.62 2.32
N GLU A 193 13.35 -1.43 3.40
CA GLU A 193 13.65 -0.44 4.45
C GLU A 193 15.04 -0.68 5.07
N ARG A 194 15.38 -1.94 5.37
CA ARG A 194 16.72 -2.32 5.88
C ARG A 194 17.84 -2.05 4.88
N LEU A 195 17.61 -2.27 3.59
CA LEU A 195 18.55 -1.95 2.53
C LEU A 195 18.68 -0.43 2.36
N CYS A 196 17.55 0.31 2.39
CA CYS A 196 17.51 1.76 2.31
C CYS A 196 18.33 2.42 3.43
N ALA A 197 18.21 1.92 4.66
CA ALA A 197 18.98 2.42 5.81
C ALA A 197 20.52 2.31 5.63
N LYS A 198 20.99 1.49 4.69
CA LYS A 198 22.42 1.31 4.36
C LYS A 198 22.82 1.95 3.03
N SER A 199 21.88 2.56 2.34
CA SER A 199 22.08 3.19 1.03
C SER A 199 22.31 4.70 1.14
N THR A 200 22.57 5.34 0.01
CA THR A 200 22.67 6.81 -0.08
C THR A 200 21.34 7.53 0.09
N LEU A 201 20.22 6.79 0.10
CA LEU A 201 18.88 7.32 0.37
C LEU A 201 18.60 7.45 1.88
N ALA A 202 19.44 6.89 2.73
CA ALA A 202 19.29 7.00 4.19
C ALA A 202 19.45 8.45 4.65
N GLY A 203 18.50 8.91 5.47
CA GLY A 203 18.55 10.26 6.04
C GLY A 203 17.31 10.55 6.89
N CYS A 204 17.49 11.32 7.97
CA CYS A 204 16.38 11.69 8.85
C CYS A 204 15.37 12.64 8.17
N HIS A 205 15.77 13.29 7.07
CA HIS A 205 14.93 14.19 6.28
C HIS A 205 14.24 13.49 5.09
N ASN A 206 14.41 12.17 4.97
CA ASN A 206 13.81 11.35 3.93
C ASN A 206 12.74 10.43 4.53
N MET A 207 11.86 9.92 3.69
CA MET A 207 10.85 8.94 4.08
C MET A 207 10.75 7.86 3.01
N LEU A 208 10.69 6.62 3.43
CA LEU A 208 10.31 5.47 2.62
C LEU A 208 9.04 4.87 3.22
N ALA A 209 8.00 4.69 2.42
CA ALA A 209 6.73 4.13 2.90
C ALA A 209 6.08 3.24 1.83
N PRO A 210 5.44 2.14 2.20
CA PRO A 210 4.57 1.42 1.28
C PRO A 210 3.25 2.19 1.15
N TYR A 211 2.79 2.35 -0.08
CA TYR A 211 1.55 3.05 -0.36
C TYR A 211 0.87 2.43 -1.60
N ASP A 212 -0.43 2.17 -1.52
CA ASP A 212 -1.26 1.65 -2.63
C ASP A 212 -0.61 0.46 -3.37
N GLY A 213 -0.07 -0.50 -2.62
CA GLY A 213 0.65 -1.66 -3.15
C GLY A 213 2.02 -1.35 -3.76
N GLY A 214 2.45 -0.10 -3.76
CA GLY A 214 3.74 0.35 -4.28
C GLY A 214 4.68 0.87 -3.19
N LEU A 215 5.76 1.50 -3.62
CA LEU A 215 6.81 2.08 -2.79
C LEU A 215 6.91 3.58 -3.03
N LEU A 216 6.63 4.37 -2.00
CA LEU A 216 6.77 5.82 -2.01
C LEU A 216 8.10 6.20 -1.32
N PHE A 217 8.90 7.01 -1.99
CA PHE A 217 10.08 7.64 -1.43
C PHE A 217 9.94 9.16 -1.50
N VAL A 218 10.21 9.84 -0.40
CA VAL A 218 10.24 11.31 -0.32
C VAL A 218 11.61 11.72 0.18
N ALA A 219 12.28 12.58 -0.57
CA ALA A 219 13.51 13.24 -0.16
C ALA A 219 13.23 14.73 0.07
N THR A 220 13.79 15.28 1.14
CA THR A 220 13.74 16.71 1.41
C THR A 220 15.12 17.28 1.69
N SER A 221 15.30 18.55 1.34
CA SER A 221 16.52 19.30 1.62
C SER A 221 16.20 20.75 2.03
N ASP A 222 17.21 21.44 2.53
CA ASP A 222 17.18 22.88 2.66
C ASP A 222 17.64 23.55 1.36
N SER A 223 17.38 24.85 1.22
CA SER A 223 17.71 25.60 0.01
C SER A 223 19.22 25.72 -0.29
N GLU A 224 20.09 25.25 0.62
CA GLU A 224 21.52 25.26 0.43
C GLU A 224 22.05 24.00 -0.29
N GLN A 225 21.26 22.91 -0.29
CA GLN A 225 21.60 21.63 -0.93
C GLN A 225 20.54 21.24 -1.94
N THR A 226 20.81 21.46 -3.21
CA THR A 226 19.89 21.09 -4.29
C THR A 226 19.75 19.56 -4.39
N LEU A 227 18.50 19.07 -4.42
CA LEU A 227 18.19 17.65 -4.60
C LEU A 227 18.63 17.15 -5.99
N ASP A 228 19.57 16.22 -6.03
CA ASP A 228 19.95 15.56 -7.30
C ASP A 228 18.95 14.43 -7.60
N VAL A 229 17.88 14.78 -8.29
CA VAL A 229 16.79 13.83 -8.65
C VAL A 229 17.33 12.65 -9.46
N GLY A 230 18.36 12.86 -10.31
CA GLY A 230 18.95 11.78 -11.09
C GLY A 230 19.59 10.70 -10.21
N ARG A 231 20.37 11.13 -9.22
CA ARG A 231 20.98 10.20 -8.25
C ARG A 231 19.94 9.53 -7.37
N ILE A 232 18.90 10.23 -6.96
CA ILE A 232 17.81 9.67 -6.15
C ILE A 232 17.09 8.56 -6.94
N VAL A 233 16.74 8.82 -8.20
CA VAL A 233 16.10 7.83 -9.09
C VAL A 233 16.99 6.60 -9.25
N GLN A 234 18.27 6.81 -9.56
CA GLN A 234 19.22 5.70 -9.73
C GLN A 234 19.31 4.87 -8.43
N ALA A 235 19.52 5.51 -7.28
CA ALA A 235 19.64 4.83 -6.00
C ALA A 235 18.36 4.06 -5.59
N LEU A 236 17.17 4.61 -5.89
CA LEU A 236 15.91 3.92 -5.65
C LEU A 236 15.75 2.70 -6.57
N THR A 237 16.13 2.82 -7.84
CA THR A 237 16.09 1.70 -8.79
C THR A 237 17.03 0.58 -8.36
N GLU A 238 18.27 0.90 -8.00
CA GLU A 238 19.24 -0.05 -7.46
C GLU A 238 18.73 -0.74 -6.17
N LEU A 239 18.05 0.01 -5.31
CA LEU A 239 17.43 -0.50 -4.08
C LEU A 239 16.32 -1.53 -4.38
N ILE A 240 15.44 -1.22 -5.34
CA ILE A 240 14.37 -2.11 -5.79
C ILE A 240 14.97 -3.39 -6.41
N GLU A 241 15.94 -3.28 -7.27
CA GLU A 241 16.64 -4.44 -7.86
C GLU A 241 17.32 -5.31 -6.80
N ALA A 242 17.99 -4.70 -5.82
CA ALA A 242 18.65 -5.41 -4.72
C ALA A 242 17.66 -6.11 -3.77
N SER A 243 16.40 -5.69 -3.75
CA SER A 243 15.36 -6.31 -2.91
C SER A 243 14.87 -7.67 -3.42
N GLY A 244 15.19 -8.02 -4.68
CA GLY A 244 14.80 -9.28 -5.31
C GLY A 244 13.33 -9.33 -5.75
N ILE A 245 12.68 -8.17 -5.96
CA ILE A 245 11.33 -8.11 -6.54
C ILE A 245 11.41 -8.53 -8.01
N ASP A 246 10.69 -9.60 -8.36
CA ASP A 246 10.64 -10.11 -9.72
C ASP A 246 10.06 -9.05 -10.67
N GLY A 247 10.78 -8.81 -11.77
CA GLY A 247 10.38 -7.84 -12.81
C GLY A 247 10.66 -6.37 -12.48
N GLY A 248 11.12 -6.04 -11.26
CA GLY A 248 11.38 -4.66 -10.86
C GLY A 248 10.12 -3.80 -10.77
N ALA A 249 10.26 -2.48 -10.96
CA ALA A 249 9.13 -1.57 -10.98
C ALA A 249 8.43 -1.58 -12.35
N GLU A 250 7.10 -1.82 -12.39
CA GLU A 250 6.28 -1.67 -13.60
C GLU A 250 6.11 -0.21 -14.03
N GLY A 251 6.05 0.69 -13.06
CA GLY A 251 5.97 2.12 -13.29
C GLY A 251 6.68 2.91 -12.20
N LEU A 252 7.34 3.98 -12.61
CA LEU A 252 8.03 4.91 -11.70
C LEU A 252 7.65 6.35 -12.06
N GLY A 253 6.96 7.02 -11.14
CA GLY A 253 6.61 8.42 -11.22
C GLY A 253 7.53 9.29 -10.38
N ILE A 254 7.86 10.45 -10.90
CA ILE A 254 8.77 11.41 -10.27
C ILE A 254 8.08 12.77 -10.24
N SER A 255 7.98 13.39 -9.06
CA SER A 255 7.46 14.75 -8.93
C SER A 255 8.43 15.80 -9.48
N ASP A 256 7.96 17.04 -9.59
CA ASP A 256 8.84 18.19 -9.65
C ASP A 256 9.49 18.43 -8.28
N ILE A 257 10.55 19.22 -8.22
CA ILE A 257 11.09 19.75 -6.97
C ILE A 257 10.16 20.90 -6.55
N LEU A 258 9.63 20.79 -5.35
CA LEU A 258 8.66 21.74 -4.80
C LEU A 258 9.18 22.38 -3.53
N PHE A 259 8.68 23.56 -3.21
CA PHE A 259 9.13 24.38 -2.07
C PHE A 259 7.97 24.82 -1.21
N GLY A 260 8.22 24.94 0.09
CA GLY A 260 7.29 25.48 1.06
C GLY A 260 6.53 24.41 1.86
N ASP A 261 5.65 24.86 2.72
CA ASP A 261 4.99 24.07 3.77
C ASP A 261 4.16 22.88 3.25
N GLU A 262 3.66 22.96 2.02
CA GLU A 262 2.86 21.89 1.38
C GLU A 262 3.66 21.08 0.35
N ALA A 263 4.95 21.35 0.18
CA ALA A 263 5.79 20.75 -0.86
C ALA A 263 5.73 19.21 -0.85
N VAL A 264 5.80 18.61 0.33
CA VAL A 264 5.74 17.14 0.49
C VAL A 264 4.40 16.57 0.00
N ALA A 265 3.27 17.17 0.36
CA ALA A 265 1.94 16.69 -0.03
C ALA A 265 1.73 16.78 -1.55
N GLN A 266 2.16 17.90 -2.13
CA GLN A 266 2.10 18.12 -3.56
C GLN A 266 3.05 17.19 -4.32
N ALA A 267 4.29 16.98 -3.83
CA ALA A 267 5.26 16.06 -4.41
C ALA A 267 4.73 14.61 -4.44
N ILE A 268 4.15 14.13 -3.33
CA ILE A 268 3.52 12.82 -3.26
C ILE A 268 2.43 12.67 -4.34
N SER A 269 1.52 13.64 -4.43
CA SER A 269 0.43 13.60 -5.42
C SER A 269 0.96 13.60 -6.85
N GLN A 270 1.96 14.44 -7.15
CA GLN A 270 2.60 14.52 -8.45
C GLN A 270 3.31 13.21 -8.84
N ALA A 271 4.03 12.58 -7.92
CA ALA A 271 4.71 11.31 -8.16
C ALA A 271 3.71 10.19 -8.50
N ILE A 272 2.59 10.13 -7.77
CA ILE A 272 1.52 9.15 -8.01
C ILE A 272 0.90 9.37 -9.40
N TYR A 273 0.59 10.61 -9.78
CA TYR A 273 0.05 10.88 -11.12
C TYR A 273 1.05 10.55 -12.23
N ALA A 274 2.32 10.84 -12.02
CA ALA A 274 3.38 10.51 -12.98
C ALA A 274 3.56 8.99 -13.15
N GLN A 275 3.50 8.24 -12.05
CA GLN A 275 3.60 6.78 -12.05
C GLN A 275 2.47 6.13 -12.87
N ARG A 276 1.23 6.60 -12.76
CA ARG A 276 0.12 6.06 -13.55
C ARG A 276 0.34 6.17 -15.05
N LEU A 277 0.91 7.30 -15.50
CA LEU A 277 1.30 7.45 -16.90
C LEU A 277 2.49 6.55 -17.28
N SER A 278 3.43 6.31 -16.36
CA SER A 278 4.57 5.41 -16.56
C SER A 278 4.11 3.98 -16.84
N CYS A 279 3.17 3.44 -16.06
CA CYS A 279 2.58 2.12 -16.28
C CYS A 279 1.90 2.01 -17.65
N GLN A 280 1.16 3.03 -18.08
CA GLN A 280 0.48 3.00 -19.38
C GLN A 280 1.46 2.99 -20.56
N ARG A 281 2.59 3.69 -20.44
CA ARG A 281 3.58 3.82 -21.53
C ARG A 281 4.57 2.67 -21.59
N ALA A 282 4.84 2.01 -20.47
CA ALA A 282 5.89 0.98 -20.33
C ALA A 282 7.30 1.45 -20.81
N GLU A 283 7.57 2.74 -20.75
CA GLU A 283 8.79 3.40 -21.30
C GLU A 283 9.77 3.86 -20.20
N GLY A 284 9.63 3.34 -18.96
CA GLY A 284 10.49 3.70 -17.83
C GLY A 284 9.97 4.89 -17.00
N PRO A 285 10.83 5.54 -16.20
CA PRO A 285 10.42 6.60 -15.28
C PRO A 285 9.80 7.81 -15.98
N VAL A 286 8.66 8.30 -15.45
CA VAL A 286 7.96 9.49 -15.97
C VAL A 286 8.05 10.63 -14.96
N ARG A 287 8.47 11.80 -15.41
CA ARG A 287 8.42 13.04 -14.61
C ARG A 287 7.05 13.71 -14.73
N TYR A 288 6.61 14.34 -13.65
CA TYR A 288 5.32 15.05 -13.62
C TYR A 288 5.17 16.08 -14.75
N THR A 289 6.24 16.79 -15.10
CA THR A 289 6.26 17.74 -16.23
C THR A 289 5.91 17.11 -17.58
N GLN A 290 6.13 15.80 -17.75
CA GLN A 290 5.83 15.06 -18.99
C GLN A 290 4.34 14.71 -19.15
N LEU A 291 3.52 14.93 -18.12
CA LEU A 291 2.08 14.72 -18.19
C LEU A 291 1.36 15.75 -19.10
N GLY A 292 2.00 16.88 -19.41
CA GLY A 292 1.38 17.93 -20.20
C GLY A 292 0.09 18.44 -19.56
N ILE A 293 -1.02 18.44 -20.31
CA ILE A 293 -2.32 18.93 -19.82
C ILE A 293 -2.89 18.05 -18.70
N LEU A 294 -2.53 16.75 -18.66
CA LEU A 294 -3.03 15.82 -17.64
C LEU A 294 -2.67 16.27 -16.23
N ARG A 295 -1.54 16.91 -16.02
CA ARG A 295 -1.15 17.42 -14.68
C ARG A 295 -2.16 18.42 -14.10
N THR A 296 -2.89 19.15 -14.94
CA THR A 296 -3.93 20.08 -14.53
C THR A 296 -5.28 19.39 -14.38
N VAL A 297 -5.53 18.36 -15.18
CA VAL A 297 -6.81 17.67 -15.25
C VAL A 297 -6.92 16.56 -14.19
N MET A 298 -5.86 15.76 -13.97
CA MET A 298 -5.89 14.59 -13.06
C MET A 298 -6.37 14.92 -11.64
N PRO A 299 -5.97 16.02 -10.99
CA PRO A 299 -6.44 16.35 -9.65
C PRO A 299 -7.96 16.54 -9.54
N PHE A 300 -8.63 16.85 -10.66
CA PHE A 300 -10.06 17.19 -10.71
C PHE A 300 -10.87 16.25 -11.61
N ALA A 301 -10.27 15.21 -12.19
CA ALA A 301 -10.91 14.37 -13.19
C ALA A 301 -12.22 13.71 -12.70
N GLU A 302 -12.33 13.41 -11.41
CA GLU A 302 -13.54 12.86 -10.80
C GLU A 302 -14.54 13.92 -10.29
N ALA A 303 -14.22 15.20 -10.39
CA ALA A 303 -15.17 16.25 -10.04
C ALA A 303 -16.44 16.17 -10.91
N PRO A 304 -17.64 16.35 -10.32
CA PRO A 304 -18.91 16.21 -11.05
C PRO A 304 -18.97 17.09 -12.31
N GLU A 305 -18.39 18.28 -12.27
CA GLU A 305 -18.35 19.22 -13.38
C GLU A 305 -17.50 18.70 -14.55
N MET A 306 -16.32 18.11 -14.23
CA MET A 306 -15.43 17.54 -15.24
C MET A 306 -16.06 16.29 -15.89
N ARG A 307 -16.66 15.43 -15.08
CA ARG A 307 -17.40 14.25 -15.57
C ARG A 307 -18.56 14.67 -16.48
N SER A 308 -19.41 15.58 -16.01
CA SER A 308 -20.56 16.05 -16.79
C SER A 308 -20.12 16.68 -18.12
N PHE A 309 -19.02 17.45 -18.12
CA PHE A 309 -18.46 18.05 -19.32
C PHE A 309 -18.00 16.98 -20.32
N SER A 310 -17.19 16.01 -19.90
CA SER A 310 -16.68 14.96 -20.79
C SER A 310 -17.80 14.05 -21.30
N GLU A 311 -18.75 13.66 -20.44
CA GLU A 311 -19.89 12.82 -20.80
C GLU A 311 -20.81 13.50 -21.81
N ALA A 312 -21.10 14.78 -21.65
CA ALA A 312 -21.94 15.53 -22.59
C ALA A 312 -21.36 15.53 -24.02
N ILE A 313 -20.04 15.48 -24.16
CA ILE A 313 -19.37 15.50 -25.47
C ILE A 313 -19.16 14.08 -26.01
N LEU A 314 -18.73 13.13 -25.15
CA LEU A 314 -18.31 11.80 -25.60
C LEU A 314 -19.45 10.78 -25.64
N SER A 315 -20.53 10.92 -24.86
CA SER A 315 -21.64 9.96 -24.87
C SER A 315 -22.33 9.81 -26.25
N PRO A 316 -22.62 10.90 -26.98
CA PRO A 316 -23.20 10.75 -28.31
C PRO A 316 -22.31 10.01 -29.32
N ILE A 317 -20.97 10.14 -29.14
CA ILE A 317 -20.00 9.42 -29.97
C ILE A 317 -19.98 7.94 -29.62
N ARG A 318 -19.96 7.61 -28.34
CA ARG A 318 -19.98 6.23 -27.83
C ARG A 318 -21.26 5.49 -28.17
N GLU A 319 -22.40 6.15 -28.02
CA GLU A 319 -23.70 5.61 -28.43
C GLU A 319 -23.70 5.25 -29.91
N HIS A 320 -23.28 6.16 -30.78
CA HIS A 320 -23.17 5.91 -32.21
C HIS A 320 -22.19 4.76 -32.52
N ASP A 321 -21.04 4.71 -31.88
CA ASP A 321 -20.03 3.65 -32.07
C ASP A 321 -20.63 2.28 -31.68
N SER A 322 -21.35 2.23 -30.56
CA SER A 322 -22.05 1.00 -30.10
C SER A 322 -23.12 0.52 -31.04
N GLU A 323 -23.97 1.43 -31.59
CA GLU A 323 -25.05 1.09 -32.46
C GLU A 323 -24.62 0.68 -33.86
N HIS A 324 -23.55 1.26 -34.38
CA HIS A 324 -23.12 1.12 -35.77
C HIS A 324 -21.83 0.35 -35.96
N GLY A 325 -21.18 -0.08 -34.86
CA GLY A 325 -19.86 -0.73 -34.92
C GLY A 325 -18.79 0.18 -35.52
N SER A 326 -18.90 1.50 -35.31
CA SER A 326 -17.94 2.49 -35.78
C SER A 326 -16.82 2.74 -34.76
N GLU A 327 -15.81 3.46 -35.16
CA GLU A 327 -14.61 3.75 -34.34
C GLU A 327 -14.37 5.27 -34.31
N LEU A 328 -15.40 6.04 -33.96
CA LEU A 328 -15.32 7.51 -33.98
C LEU A 328 -14.52 8.01 -32.79
N GLU A 329 -14.77 7.47 -31.58
CA GLU A 329 -14.05 7.88 -30.37
C GLU A 329 -12.55 7.58 -30.48
N SER A 330 -12.18 6.38 -30.89
CA SER A 330 -10.77 6.00 -31.10
C SER A 330 -10.09 6.82 -32.21
N THR A 331 -10.83 7.20 -33.25
CA THR A 331 -10.32 8.07 -34.31
C THR A 331 -10.08 9.50 -33.81
N LEU A 332 -10.98 10.04 -32.98
CA LEU A 332 -10.83 11.35 -32.35
C LEU A 332 -9.60 11.35 -31.40
N ALA A 333 -9.46 10.31 -30.58
CA ALA A 333 -8.31 10.12 -29.71
C ALA A 333 -6.98 10.12 -30.49
N ALA A 334 -6.90 9.29 -31.53
CA ALA A 334 -5.73 9.21 -32.39
C ALA A 334 -5.46 10.55 -33.11
N PHE A 335 -6.48 11.29 -33.51
CA PHE A 335 -6.32 12.60 -34.13
C PHE A 335 -5.72 13.65 -33.18
N ILE A 336 -6.18 13.66 -31.93
CA ILE A 336 -5.64 14.54 -30.88
C ILE A 336 -4.17 14.18 -30.61
N GLU A 337 -3.84 12.90 -30.48
CA GLU A 337 -2.49 12.41 -30.18
C GLU A 337 -1.49 12.63 -31.32
N ASN A 338 -1.96 12.73 -32.56
CA ASN A 338 -1.13 12.98 -33.75
C ASN A 338 -1.07 14.45 -34.16
N ASP A 339 -1.02 15.37 -33.21
CA ASP A 339 -0.92 16.81 -33.43
C ASP A 339 -2.06 17.37 -34.31
N ARG A 340 -3.22 16.73 -34.29
CA ARG A 340 -4.39 17.09 -35.13
C ARG A 340 -4.08 17.03 -36.64
N ARG A 341 -3.23 16.07 -37.05
CA ARG A 341 -2.81 15.87 -38.43
C ARG A 341 -3.44 14.61 -39.02
N ILE A 342 -4.34 14.80 -40.00
CA ILE A 342 -5.08 13.71 -40.65
C ILE A 342 -4.14 12.66 -41.22
N GLU A 343 -3.06 13.05 -41.89
CA GLU A 343 -2.11 12.15 -42.54
C GLU A 343 -1.34 11.27 -41.52
N ARG A 344 -0.97 11.84 -40.38
CA ARG A 344 -0.34 11.08 -39.27
C ARG A 344 -1.33 10.11 -38.62
N THR A 345 -2.55 10.60 -38.34
CA THR A 345 -3.63 9.76 -37.81
C THR A 345 -3.93 8.58 -38.73
N ALA A 346 -4.07 8.85 -40.04
CA ALA A 346 -4.31 7.83 -41.06
C ALA A 346 -3.21 6.75 -41.07
N LYS A 347 -1.96 7.17 -40.97
CA LYS A 347 -0.81 6.26 -40.91
C LYS A 347 -0.81 5.41 -39.62
N GLN A 348 -1.04 6.04 -38.47
CA GLN A 348 -1.07 5.33 -37.16
C GLN A 348 -2.21 4.31 -37.10
N THR A 349 -3.41 4.69 -37.58
CA THR A 349 -4.59 3.84 -37.54
C THR A 349 -4.70 2.86 -38.72
N SER A 350 -3.72 2.88 -39.64
CA SER A 350 -3.74 2.08 -40.88
C SER A 350 -5.01 2.33 -41.72
N GLN A 351 -5.53 3.57 -41.72
CA GLN A 351 -6.74 3.97 -42.44
C GLN A 351 -6.41 4.96 -43.57
N HIS A 352 -7.32 5.10 -44.54
CA HIS A 352 -7.15 6.13 -45.57
C HIS A 352 -7.49 7.53 -45.01
N PRO A 353 -6.78 8.60 -45.40
CA PRO A 353 -7.06 9.98 -44.92
C PRO A 353 -8.52 10.42 -45.10
N ASN A 354 -9.19 9.97 -46.16
CA ASN A 354 -10.63 10.29 -46.39
C ASN A 354 -11.52 9.60 -45.33
N THR A 355 -11.16 8.41 -44.88
CA THR A 355 -11.87 7.72 -43.77
C THR A 355 -11.76 8.52 -42.49
N ILE A 356 -10.58 9.01 -42.17
CA ILE A 356 -10.35 9.87 -41.00
C ILE A 356 -11.20 11.13 -41.09
N ARG A 357 -11.20 11.84 -42.26
CA ARG A 357 -12.04 13.03 -42.45
C ARG A 357 -13.51 12.72 -42.26
N TYR A 358 -14.00 11.65 -42.89
CA TYR A 358 -15.40 11.23 -42.76
C TYR A 358 -15.79 10.98 -41.30
N ARG A 359 -14.96 10.24 -40.55
CA ARG A 359 -15.18 9.97 -39.12
C ARG A 359 -15.21 11.25 -38.28
N LEU A 360 -14.26 12.16 -38.51
CA LEU A 360 -14.21 13.45 -37.80
C LEU A 360 -15.40 14.37 -38.18
N ASP A 361 -15.83 14.38 -39.44
CA ASP A 361 -17.02 15.11 -39.85
C ASP A 361 -18.29 14.50 -39.19
N LYS A 362 -18.33 13.17 -38.95
CA LYS A 362 -19.37 12.51 -38.19
C LYS A 362 -19.35 12.88 -36.70
N VAL A 363 -18.18 12.93 -36.09
CA VAL A 363 -18.00 13.47 -34.70
C VAL A 363 -18.59 14.87 -34.63
N THR A 364 -18.25 15.75 -35.58
CA THR A 364 -18.80 17.10 -35.65
C THR A 364 -20.33 17.09 -35.73
N ALA A 365 -20.91 16.22 -36.54
CA ALA A 365 -22.38 16.12 -36.68
C ALA A 365 -23.09 15.65 -35.41
N LEU A 366 -22.46 14.76 -34.63
CA LEU A 366 -22.98 14.22 -33.36
C LEU A 366 -22.86 15.19 -32.21
N THR A 367 -21.74 15.88 -32.10
CA THR A 367 -21.40 16.74 -30.93
C THR A 367 -21.74 18.22 -31.15
N GLY A 368 -21.91 18.64 -32.41
CA GLY A 368 -21.97 20.06 -32.78
C GLY A 368 -20.60 20.78 -32.72
N LEU A 369 -19.51 20.07 -32.39
CA LEU A 369 -18.18 20.64 -32.23
C LEU A 369 -17.28 20.27 -33.42
N SER A 370 -16.84 21.27 -34.17
CA SER A 370 -16.02 21.08 -35.37
C SER A 370 -14.54 20.92 -35.01
N TYR A 371 -13.93 19.84 -35.49
CA TYR A 371 -12.48 19.63 -35.34
C TYR A 371 -11.63 20.63 -36.15
N LYS A 372 -12.27 21.45 -37.02
CA LYS A 372 -11.63 22.52 -37.84
C LYS A 372 -11.65 23.89 -37.14
N CYS A 373 -12.50 24.04 -36.12
CA CYS A 373 -12.64 25.29 -35.36
C CYS A 373 -11.84 25.19 -34.06
N ALA A 374 -10.88 26.09 -33.83
CA ALA A 374 -9.98 25.97 -32.69
C ALA A 374 -10.68 25.96 -31.32
N PRO A 375 -11.64 26.88 -30.99
CA PRO A 375 -12.35 26.81 -29.69
C PRO A 375 -13.19 25.56 -29.48
N GLU A 376 -13.73 24.97 -30.55
CA GLU A 376 -14.51 23.74 -30.48
C GLU A 376 -13.60 22.51 -30.34
N MET A 377 -12.47 22.51 -31.04
CA MET A 377 -11.45 21.47 -30.93
C MET A 377 -10.78 21.46 -29.54
N GLU A 378 -10.68 22.59 -28.86
CA GLU A 378 -10.21 22.67 -27.47
C GLU A 378 -11.17 21.94 -26.53
N GLN A 379 -12.48 22.06 -26.73
CA GLN A 379 -13.49 21.34 -25.95
C GLN A 379 -13.39 19.82 -26.18
N LEU A 380 -13.26 19.38 -27.43
CA LEU A 380 -13.05 17.96 -27.77
C LEU A 380 -11.76 17.43 -27.12
N SER A 381 -10.68 18.22 -27.18
CA SER A 381 -9.39 17.84 -26.58
C SER A 381 -9.46 17.78 -25.06
N LEU A 382 -10.18 18.71 -24.42
CA LEU A 382 -10.35 18.71 -22.96
C LEU A 382 -11.23 17.51 -22.52
N ALA A 383 -12.33 17.23 -23.22
CA ALA A 383 -13.16 16.07 -22.91
C ALA A 383 -12.36 14.77 -22.99
N TYR A 384 -11.53 14.62 -24.01
CA TYR A 384 -10.61 13.49 -24.14
C TYR A 384 -9.56 13.45 -23.03
N ALA A 385 -8.97 14.59 -22.66
CA ALA A 385 -7.99 14.65 -21.57
C ALA A 385 -8.61 14.26 -20.22
N ILE A 386 -9.86 14.65 -19.93
CA ILE A 386 -10.59 14.26 -18.74
C ILE A 386 -10.80 12.74 -18.71
N GLU A 387 -11.27 12.18 -19.81
CA GLU A 387 -11.52 10.74 -19.90
C GLU A 387 -10.23 9.93 -19.75
N ARG A 388 -9.15 10.39 -20.39
CA ARG A 388 -7.83 9.80 -20.24
C ARG A 388 -7.31 9.90 -18.80
N ALA A 389 -7.52 11.04 -18.13
CA ALA A 389 -7.14 11.20 -16.72
C ALA A 389 -7.92 10.22 -15.82
N ARG A 390 -9.22 9.99 -16.11
CA ARG A 390 -10.05 9.03 -15.37
C ARG A 390 -9.63 7.57 -15.60
N SER A 391 -9.26 7.22 -16.83
CA SER A 391 -8.78 5.87 -17.14
C SER A 391 -7.40 5.55 -16.51
N LEU A 392 -6.68 6.56 -16.03
CA LEU A 392 -5.43 6.43 -15.30
C LEU A 392 -5.64 6.39 -13.78
N GLN A 393 -6.84 6.62 -13.27
CA GLN A 393 -7.17 6.57 -11.84
C GLN A 393 -7.55 5.17 -11.39
#